data_19384c874d17822226b859a5a5a5014a
#
_entry.id   19384c874d17822226b859a5a5a5014a
#
_cell.length_a   1.000
_cell.length_b   1.000
_cell.length_c   1.000
_cell.angle_alpha   90.00
_cell.angle_beta   90.00
_cell.angle_gamma   90.00
#
_symmetry.space_group_name_H-M   'P 1'
#
loop_
_entity.id
_entity.type
_entity.pdbx_description
1 polymer ?
#
loop_
_entity_poly.entity_id
_entity_poly.type
_entity_poly.pdbx_seq_one_letter_code
_entity_poly.pdbx_strand_id
1 'polypeptide(L)'
;DRVVMMGSCFAENIGRKLEENKFSVDINPFGTLYNPASVAEGLRMLLRPERFTSGDLFQHEGVYHSFTHHSRFSAPSEEECLGHINSRLSESSDFLRKATRLVITLGTAFVYRLKSDGRIVSNCHKLPEKMFDRQRLSTQEIVEDWKPLLLALWEQNPALKILFTVSPIRHWKDGAHE
;
A
#
# COMPACT_ATOMS: atom_id res chain seq x y z
N ASP A 1 -15.26 -0.81 -17.15
CA ASP A 1 -14.19 -1.44 -16.37
C ASP A 1 -14.10 -0.83 -14.98
N ARG A 2 -13.87 -1.68 -13.99
CA ARG A 2 -13.59 -1.29 -12.61
C ARG A 2 -12.10 -1.52 -12.35
N VAL A 3 -11.38 -0.46 -12.04
CA VAL A 3 -9.92 -0.48 -11.95
C VAL A 3 -9.47 -0.17 -10.52
N VAL A 4 -8.69 -1.05 -9.91
CA VAL A 4 -7.94 -0.75 -8.69
C VAL A 4 -6.55 -0.29 -9.09
N MET A 5 -6.14 0.86 -8.58
CA MET A 5 -4.79 1.44 -8.76
C MET A 5 -4.07 1.43 -7.42
N MET A 6 -2.94 0.75 -7.32
CA MET A 6 -2.14 0.71 -6.08
C MET A 6 -0.67 0.97 -6.36
N GLY A 7 -0.04 1.73 -5.49
CA GLY A 7 1.41 1.94 -5.50
C GLY A 7 1.83 3.39 -5.41
N SER A 8 2.77 3.78 -6.26
CA SER A 8 3.42 5.10 -6.22
C SER A 8 2.49 6.26 -6.59
N CYS A 9 3.00 7.48 -6.51
CA CYS A 9 2.29 8.69 -6.96
C CYS A 9 1.85 8.61 -8.43
N PHE A 10 2.52 7.80 -9.26
CA PHE A 10 2.07 7.52 -10.63
C PHE A 10 0.69 6.84 -10.65
N ALA A 11 0.45 5.86 -9.75
CA ALA A 11 -0.87 5.24 -9.62
C ALA A 11 -1.94 6.27 -9.29
N GLU A 12 -1.65 7.20 -8.38
CA GLU A 12 -2.59 8.26 -8.00
C GLU A 12 -2.88 9.20 -9.16
N ASN A 13 -1.86 9.66 -9.87
CA ASN A 13 -2.02 10.60 -10.98
C ASN A 13 -2.78 9.98 -12.16
N ILE A 14 -2.47 8.74 -12.53
CA ILE A 14 -3.17 8.05 -13.60
C ILE A 14 -4.58 7.67 -13.18
N GLY A 15 -4.76 7.22 -11.93
CA GLY A 15 -6.08 6.90 -11.38
C GLY A 15 -7.03 8.09 -11.44
N ARG A 16 -6.58 9.29 -11.04
CA ARG A 16 -7.39 10.52 -11.14
C ARG A 16 -7.78 10.85 -12.58
N LYS A 17 -6.84 10.70 -13.53
CA LYS A 17 -7.16 10.90 -14.95
C LYS A 17 -8.19 9.90 -15.46
N LEU A 18 -8.16 8.66 -14.99
CA LEU A 18 -9.18 7.68 -15.32
C LEU A 18 -10.55 8.09 -14.74
N GLU A 19 -10.60 8.57 -13.49
CA GLU A 19 -11.85 9.09 -12.88
C GLU A 19 -12.42 10.27 -13.68
N GLU A 20 -11.58 11.23 -14.06
CA GLU A 20 -11.97 12.36 -14.92
C GLU A 20 -12.59 11.90 -16.25
N ASN A 21 -12.10 10.78 -16.78
CA ASN A 21 -12.63 10.13 -17.98
C ASN A 21 -13.75 9.10 -17.70
N LYS A 22 -14.39 9.18 -16.52
CA LYS A 22 -15.59 8.40 -16.14
C LYS A 22 -15.35 6.89 -16.00
N PHE A 23 -14.10 6.46 -15.79
CA PHE A 23 -13.84 5.11 -15.33
C PHE A 23 -14.19 4.96 -13.86
N SER A 24 -14.66 3.78 -13.46
CA SER A 24 -14.83 3.44 -12.05
C SER A 24 -13.49 3.01 -11.49
N VAL A 25 -12.87 3.82 -10.63
CA VAL A 25 -11.52 3.60 -10.13
C VAL A 25 -11.48 3.64 -8.61
N ASP A 26 -10.74 2.73 -8.00
CA ASP A 26 -10.33 2.78 -6.60
C ASP A 26 -8.83 3.04 -6.53
N ILE A 27 -8.45 4.18 -5.93
CA ILE A 27 -7.10 4.72 -5.99
C ILE A 27 -6.43 4.66 -4.63
N ASN A 28 -5.31 3.94 -4.54
CA ASN A 28 -4.44 3.89 -3.37
C ASN A 28 -5.20 3.75 -2.04
N PRO A 29 -5.85 2.60 -1.78
CA PRO A 29 -6.65 2.37 -0.58
C PRO A 29 -5.95 2.70 0.74
N PHE A 30 -4.65 2.45 0.80
CA PHE A 30 -3.81 2.74 1.98
C PHE A 30 -3.01 4.05 1.83
N GLY A 31 -3.26 4.81 0.77
CA GLY A 31 -2.42 5.91 0.32
C GLY A 31 -1.27 5.43 -0.54
N THR A 32 -0.37 6.35 -0.87
CA THR A 32 0.77 6.05 -1.76
C THR A 32 1.73 5.07 -1.10
N LEU A 33 1.99 3.96 -1.78
CA LEU A 33 2.91 2.90 -1.39
C LEU A 33 3.97 2.74 -2.49
N TYR A 34 5.24 2.66 -2.15
CA TYR A 34 6.31 2.66 -3.14
C TYR A 34 6.97 1.30 -3.37
N ASN A 35 6.98 0.43 -2.36
CA ASN A 35 7.69 -0.82 -2.39
C ASN A 35 6.75 -2.03 -2.51
N PRO A 36 7.23 -3.14 -3.10
CA PRO A 36 6.39 -4.31 -3.35
C PRO A 36 5.84 -4.97 -2.10
N ALA A 37 6.56 -4.96 -0.97
CA ALA A 37 6.10 -5.60 0.26
C ALA A 37 4.91 -4.85 0.87
N SER A 38 4.96 -3.51 0.92
CA SER A 38 3.84 -2.70 1.41
C SER A 38 2.61 -2.80 0.53
N VAL A 39 2.78 -2.87 -0.79
CA VAL A 39 1.66 -3.08 -1.73
C VAL A 39 1.06 -4.47 -1.56
N ALA A 40 1.90 -5.51 -1.43
CA ALA A 40 1.45 -6.88 -1.22
C ALA A 40 0.67 -7.01 0.09
N GLU A 41 1.14 -6.41 1.17
CA GLU A 41 0.46 -6.41 2.46
C GLU A 41 -0.90 -5.71 2.39
N GLY A 42 -0.97 -4.55 1.75
CA GLY A 42 -2.25 -3.87 1.50
C GLY A 42 -3.24 -4.73 0.71
N LEU A 43 -2.78 -5.46 -0.31
CA LEU A 43 -3.64 -6.38 -1.06
C LEU A 43 -4.12 -7.56 -0.22
N ARG A 44 -3.28 -8.12 0.68
CA ARG A 44 -3.71 -9.17 1.64
C ARG A 44 -4.81 -8.66 2.56
N MET A 45 -4.67 -7.44 3.06
CA MET A 45 -5.69 -6.81 3.89
C MET A 45 -7.00 -6.58 3.13
N LEU A 46 -6.96 -6.24 1.84
CA LEU A 46 -8.16 -6.12 1.02
C LEU A 46 -8.82 -7.49 0.72
N LEU A 47 -8.03 -8.54 0.56
CA LEU A 47 -8.53 -9.90 0.35
C LEU A 47 -9.23 -10.47 1.60
N ARG A 48 -8.68 -10.17 2.78
CA ARG A 48 -9.17 -10.61 4.09
C ARG A 48 -9.26 -9.42 5.04
N PRO A 49 -10.30 -8.57 4.88
CA PRO A 49 -10.40 -7.34 5.66
C PRO A 49 -10.69 -7.64 7.12
N GLU A 50 -9.66 -7.47 7.94
CA GLU A 50 -9.76 -7.45 9.39
C GLU A 50 -9.78 -6.00 9.87
N ARG A 51 -10.69 -5.68 10.77
CA ARG A 51 -10.85 -4.32 11.27
C ARG A 51 -9.64 -3.90 12.09
N PHE A 52 -9.06 -2.76 11.76
CA PHE A 52 -8.04 -2.12 12.58
C PHE A 52 -8.59 -1.68 13.93
N THR A 53 -7.78 -1.82 14.96
CA THR A 53 -8.07 -1.51 16.35
C THR A 53 -7.06 -0.50 16.92
N SER A 54 -7.26 -0.06 18.16
CA SER A 54 -6.30 0.81 18.87
C SER A 54 -4.87 0.24 18.88
N GLY A 55 -4.73 -1.08 18.94
CA GLY A 55 -3.42 -1.76 18.93
C GLY A 55 -2.64 -1.62 17.62
N ASP A 56 -3.31 -1.22 16.54
CA ASP A 56 -2.71 -1.01 15.21
C ASP A 56 -2.24 0.43 15.00
N LEU A 57 -2.55 1.32 15.96
CA LEU A 57 -2.20 2.73 15.93
C LEU A 57 -1.06 3.05 16.89
N PHE A 58 -0.40 4.16 16.62
CA PHE A 58 0.51 4.81 17.56
C PHE A 58 0.28 6.33 17.53
N GLN A 59 0.63 7.00 18.63
CA GLN A 59 0.54 8.45 18.72
C GLN A 59 1.93 9.08 18.57
N HIS A 60 2.01 10.11 17.74
CA HIS A 60 3.20 10.93 17.60
C HIS A 60 2.80 12.39 17.37
N GLU A 61 3.41 13.33 18.11
CA GLU A 61 3.13 14.78 18.04
C GLU A 61 1.63 15.12 18.14
N GLY A 62 0.89 14.40 19.00
CA GLY A 62 -0.53 14.64 19.23
C GLY A 62 -1.46 14.09 18.14
N VAL A 63 -0.93 13.34 17.18
CA VAL A 63 -1.69 12.75 16.07
C VAL A 63 -1.58 11.22 16.11
N TYR A 64 -2.67 10.54 15.80
CA TYR A 64 -2.72 9.09 15.67
C TYR A 64 -2.38 8.65 14.24
N HIS A 65 -1.54 7.62 14.14
CA HIS A 65 -1.00 7.10 12.89
C HIS A 65 -1.09 5.57 12.84
N SER A 66 -1.11 5.03 11.63
CA SER A 66 -0.90 3.61 11.36
C SER A 66 0.33 3.42 10.48
N PHE A 67 1.22 2.50 10.83
CA PHE A 67 2.40 2.19 10.02
C PHE A 67 2.08 1.59 8.64
N THR A 68 0.85 1.13 8.45
CA THR A 68 0.38 0.56 7.18
C THR A 68 -0.13 1.63 6.21
N HIS A 69 -0.51 2.81 6.73
CA HIS A 69 -1.20 3.84 5.95
C HIS A 69 -0.34 5.08 5.70
N HIS A 70 -0.62 5.75 4.59
CA HIS A 70 -0.09 7.10 4.34
C HIS A 70 -0.64 8.09 5.38
N SER A 71 0.12 9.15 5.67
CA SER A 71 -0.23 10.18 6.68
C SER A 71 -1.55 10.90 6.42
N ARG A 72 -2.13 10.80 5.24
CA ARG A 72 -3.47 11.34 4.95
C ARG A 72 -4.60 10.68 5.76
N PHE A 73 -4.34 9.49 6.33
CA PHE A 73 -5.27 8.79 7.21
C PHE A 73 -5.08 9.12 8.68
N SER A 74 -4.02 9.85 9.02
CA SER A 74 -3.74 10.25 10.39
C SER A 74 -4.75 11.28 10.86
N ALA A 75 -5.10 11.25 12.15
CA ALA A 75 -6.10 12.14 12.73
C ALA A 75 -5.76 12.51 14.18
N PRO A 76 -6.29 13.64 14.70
CA PRO A 76 -6.06 14.06 16.08
C PRO A 76 -6.64 13.11 17.13
N SER A 77 -7.69 12.33 16.77
CA SER A 77 -8.27 11.33 17.64
C SER A 77 -8.12 9.92 17.08
N GLU A 78 -8.05 8.95 18.00
CA GLU A 78 -8.00 7.52 17.66
C GLU A 78 -9.25 7.08 16.89
N GLU A 79 -10.43 7.51 17.35
CA GLU A 79 -11.72 7.18 16.75
C GLU A 79 -11.80 7.67 15.30
N GLU A 80 -11.37 8.90 15.04
CA GLU A 80 -11.35 9.47 13.69
C GLU A 80 -10.37 8.72 12.79
N CYS A 81 -9.15 8.44 13.28
CA CYS A 81 -8.15 7.68 12.54
C CYS A 81 -8.67 6.27 12.18
N LEU A 82 -9.22 5.54 13.16
CA LEU A 82 -9.84 4.22 12.94
C LEU A 82 -11.05 4.30 12.02
N GLY A 83 -11.86 5.34 12.14
CA GLY A 83 -12.99 5.59 11.26
C GLY A 83 -12.55 5.69 9.79
N HIS A 84 -11.55 6.52 9.52
CA HIS A 84 -11.02 6.71 8.16
C HIS A 84 -10.45 5.42 7.56
N ILE A 85 -9.56 4.70 8.30
CA ILE A 85 -8.91 3.51 7.77
C ILE A 85 -9.87 2.33 7.62
N ASN A 86 -10.79 2.12 8.55
CA ASN A 86 -11.72 1.00 8.50
C ASN A 86 -12.81 1.19 7.44
N SER A 87 -13.34 2.41 7.27
CA SER A 87 -14.28 2.71 6.18
C SER A 87 -13.62 2.44 4.83
N ARG A 88 -12.41 2.99 4.65
CA ARG A 88 -11.66 2.84 3.40
C ARG A 88 -11.29 1.38 3.10
N LEU A 89 -10.89 0.61 4.12
CA LEU A 89 -10.61 -0.82 3.99
C LEU A 89 -11.84 -1.58 3.49
N SER A 90 -13.00 -1.36 4.10
CA SER A 90 -14.25 -2.03 3.71
C SER A 90 -14.65 -1.69 2.28
N GLU A 91 -14.68 -0.41 1.93
CA GLU A 91 -15.04 0.09 0.59
C GLU A 91 -14.13 -0.50 -0.50
N SER A 92 -12.83 -0.49 -0.25
CA SER A 92 -11.84 -0.98 -1.21
C SER A 92 -11.82 -2.50 -1.34
N SER A 93 -12.08 -3.22 -0.25
CA SER A 93 -12.23 -4.68 -0.29
C SER A 93 -13.43 -5.07 -1.17
N ASP A 94 -14.57 -4.40 -0.98
CA ASP A 94 -15.77 -4.63 -1.80
C ASP A 94 -15.55 -4.23 -3.28
N PHE A 95 -14.75 -3.18 -3.50
CA PHE A 95 -14.40 -2.76 -4.84
C PHE A 95 -13.49 -3.78 -5.54
N LEU A 96 -12.44 -4.28 -4.84
CA LEU A 96 -11.48 -5.26 -5.38
C LEU A 96 -12.17 -6.56 -5.80
N ARG A 97 -13.12 -7.06 -5.02
CA ARG A 97 -13.88 -8.28 -5.37
C ARG A 97 -14.59 -8.18 -6.72
N LYS A 98 -14.95 -6.98 -7.14
CA LYS A 98 -15.68 -6.70 -8.39
C LYS A 98 -14.81 -6.03 -9.45
N ALA A 99 -13.51 -5.90 -9.19
CA ALA A 99 -12.58 -5.24 -10.09
C ALA A 99 -12.34 -6.09 -11.34
N THR A 100 -12.20 -5.44 -12.49
CA THR A 100 -11.81 -6.08 -13.76
C THR A 100 -10.32 -5.92 -14.02
N ARG A 101 -9.69 -4.94 -13.40
CA ARG A 101 -8.28 -4.60 -13.53
C ARG A 101 -7.67 -4.23 -12.18
N LEU A 102 -6.47 -4.72 -11.94
CA LEU A 102 -5.60 -4.26 -10.84
C LEU A 102 -4.29 -3.76 -11.46
N VAL A 103 -4.00 -2.49 -11.26
CA VAL A 103 -2.76 -1.86 -11.75
C VAL A 103 -1.87 -1.55 -10.55
N ILE A 104 -0.68 -2.12 -10.55
CA ILE A 104 0.31 -2.01 -9.49
C ILE A 104 1.50 -1.21 -10.02
N THR A 105 1.86 -0.15 -9.32
CA THR A 105 2.98 0.71 -9.71
C THR A 105 4.06 0.71 -8.62
N LEU A 106 5.20 0.11 -8.92
CA LEU A 106 6.32 -0.02 -7.99
C LEU A 106 7.36 1.07 -8.23
N GLY A 107 7.80 1.73 -7.17
CA GLY A 107 8.75 2.82 -7.22
C GLY A 107 10.14 2.46 -6.69
N THR A 108 10.25 1.51 -5.78
CA THR A 108 11.51 1.11 -5.16
C THR A 108 11.42 -0.29 -4.56
N ALA A 109 12.56 -0.99 -4.48
CA ALA A 109 12.68 -2.25 -3.74
C ALA A 109 13.12 -2.05 -2.27
N PHE A 110 13.38 -0.81 -1.85
CA PHE A 110 13.76 -0.52 -0.47
C PHE A 110 12.53 -0.51 0.46
N VAL A 111 12.69 -1.19 1.60
CA VAL A 111 11.71 -1.23 2.70
C VAL A 111 12.33 -0.68 3.98
N TYR A 112 11.48 -0.25 4.89
CA TYR A 112 11.86 0.11 6.24
C TYR A 112 11.27 -0.90 7.21
N ARG A 113 12.13 -1.48 8.07
CA ARG A 113 11.71 -2.38 9.15
C ARG A 113 11.78 -1.65 10.48
N LEU A 114 10.69 -1.71 11.24
CA LEU A 114 10.68 -1.18 12.60
C LEU A 114 11.55 -2.08 13.48
N LYS A 115 12.55 -1.51 14.18
CA LYS A 115 13.52 -2.29 14.97
C LYS A 115 12.91 -3.00 16.17
N SER A 116 11.79 -2.48 16.69
CA SER A 116 11.14 -3.05 17.88
C SER A 116 10.54 -4.44 17.65
N ASP A 117 10.06 -4.72 16.44
CA ASP A 117 9.34 -5.97 16.11
C ASP A 117 9.70 -6.56 14.74
N GLY A 118 10.55 -5.88 13.96
CA GLY A 118 11.03 -6.33 12.65
C GLY A 118 10.01 -6.22 11.51
N ARG A 119 8.79 -5.71 11.77
CA ARG A 119 7.78 -5.55 10.72
C ARG A 119 8.18 -4.51 9.68
N ILE A 120 7.81 -4.74 8.44
CA ILE A 120 7.92 -3.73 7.38
C ILE A 120 6.82 -2.69 7.58
N VAL A 121 7.21 -1.42 7.48
CA VAL A 121 6.28 -0.29 7.58
C VAL A 121 6.11 0.38 6.21
N SER A 122 4.90 0.78 5.92
CA SER A 122 4.57 1.49 4.68
C SER A 122 4.90 2.99 4.78
N ASN A 123 4.88 3.53 5.98
CA ASN A 123 5.20 4.93 6.26
C ASN A 123 5.87 5.06 7.63
N CYS A 124 6.99 5.78 7.68
CA CYS A 124 7.72 6.06 8.93
C CYS A 124 7.15 7.24 9.70
N HIS A 125 6.17 8.00 9.17
CA HIS A 125 5.51 9.15 9.80
C HIS A 125 6.46 10.18 10.41
N LYS A 126 7.61 10.42 9.76
CA LYS A 126 8.68 11.32 10.25
C LYS A 126 9.31 10.93 11.59
N LEU A 127 9.06 9.72 12.07
CA LEU A 127 9.77 9.19 13.23
C LEU A 127 11.28 9.13 12.96
N PRO A 128 12.12 9.21 14.02
CA PRO A 128 13.57 9.20 13.88
C PRO A 128 14.10 7.99 13.08
N GLU A 129 15.00 8.21 12.13
CA GLU A 129 15.56 7.15 11.28
C GLU A 129 16.17 5.99 12.08
N LYS A 130 16.72 6.28 13.26
CA LYS A 130 17.29 5.26 14.17
C LYS A 130 16.31 4.18 14.63
N MET A 131 15.00 4.42 14.48
CA MET A 131 13.95 3.44 14.81
C MET A 131 13.77 2.38 13.73
N PHE A 132 14.35 2.58 12.57
CA PHE A 132 14.14 1.72 11.41
C PHE A 132 15.46 1.17 10.87
N ASP A 133 15.39 -0.02 10.28
CA ASP A 133 16.42 -0.56 9.41
C ASP A 133 15.93 -0.45 7.97
N ARG A 134 16.77 0.15 7.11
CA ARG A 134 16.49 0.23 5.66
C ARG A 134 17.16 -0.95 4.97
N GLN A 135 16.36 -1.72 4.24
CA GLN A 135 16.81 -2.92 3.53
C GLN A 135 16.30 -2.89 2.09
N ARG A 136 17.10 -3.37 1.16
CA ARG A 136 16.67 -3.62 -0.21
C ARG A 136 16.22 -5.08 -0.33
N LEU A 137 15.00 -5.29 -0.82
CA LEU A 137 14.50 -6.62 -1.14
C LEU A 137 15.15 -7.13 -2.44
N SER A 138 15.53 -8.39 -2.45
CA SER A 138 15.96 -9.09 -3.65
C SER A 138 14.75 -9.42 -4.55
N THR A 139 15.03 -9.65 -5.81
CA THR A 139 13.99 -10.11 -6.76
C THR A 139 13.36 -11.43 -6.30
N GLN A 140 14.17 -12.32 -5.73
CA GLN A 140 13.68 -13.61 -5.24
C GLN A 140 12.70 -13.44 -4.07
N GLU A 141 13.02 -12.62 -3.06
CA GLU A 141 12.12 -12.32 -1.94
C GLU A 141 10.79 -11.73 -2.44
N ILE A 142 10.85 -10.80 -3.40
CA ILE A 142 9.65 -10.20 -3.98
C ILE A 142 8.80 -11.26 -4.68
N VAL A 143 9.40 -12.11 -5.51
CA VAL A 143 8.69 -13.15 -6.25
C VAL A 143 8.07 -14.18 -5.32
N GLU A 144 8.79 -14.61 -4.28
CA GLU A 144 8.30 -15.57 -3.29
C GLU A 144 7.11 -15.00 -2.50
N ASP A 145 7.15 -13.72 -2.16
CA ASP A 145 6.06 -13.02 -1.47
C ASP A 145 4.82 -12.83 -2.35
N TRP A 146 5.01 -12.52 -3.64
CA TRP A 146 3.91 -12.22 -4.55
C TRP A 146 3.22 -13.43 -5.16
N LYS A 147 3.92 -14.55 -5.38
CA LYS A 147 3.32 -15.76 -5.97
C LYS A 147 2.05 -16.22 -5.26
N PRO A 148 2.06 -16.50 -3.96
CA PRO A 148 0.85 -16.94 -3.25
C PRO A 148 -0.24 -15.86 -3.23
N LEU A 149 0.13 -14.58 -3.18
CA LEU A 149 -0.82 -13.47 -3.23
C LEU A 149 -1.55 -13.40 -4.58
N LEU A 150 -0.83 -13.54 -5.69
CA LEU A 150 -1.45 -13.56 -7.02
C LEU A 150 -2.43 -14.72 -7.19
N LEU A 151 -2.07 -15.90 -6.68
CA LEU A 151 -2.97 -17.06 -6.68
C LEU A 151 -4.24 -16.78 -5.88
N ALA A 152 -4.11 -16.20 -4.68
CA ALA A 152 -5.26 -15.84 -3.84
C ALA A 152 -6.16 -14.77 -4.49
N LEU A 153 -5.57 -13.80 -5.20
CA LEU A 153 -6.32 -12.79 -5.96
C LEU A 153 -7.15 -13.44 -7.09
N TRP A 154 -6.57 -14.38 -7.83
CA TRP A 154 -7.28 -15.09 -8.90
C TRP A 154 -8.25 -16.14 -8.38
N GLU A 155 -8.01 -16.74 -7.21
CA GLU A 155 -8.99 -17.62 -6.56
C GLU A 155 -10.25 -16.84 -6.19
N GLN A 156 -10.10 -15.62 -5.65
CA GLN A 156 -11.24 -14.76 -5.31
C GLN A 156 -11.91 -14.16 -6.54
N ASN A 157 -11.14 -13.79 -7.57
CA ASN A 157 -11.62 -13.17 -8.79
C ASN A 157 -10.86 -13.68 -10.03
N PRO A 158 -11.28 -14.82 -10.62
CA PRO A 158 -10.58 -15.45 -11.75
C PRO A 158 -10.50 -14.57 -13.01
N ALA A 159 -11.39 -13.58 -13.16
CA ALA A 159 -11.41 -12.66 -14.30
C ALA A 159 -10.50 -11.44 -14.14
N LEU A 160 -9.89 -11.26 -12.95
CA LEU A 160 -9.04 -10.11 -12.64
C LEU A 160 -7.79 -10.09 -13.51
N LYS A 161 -7.59 -9.03 -14.26
CA LYS A 161 -6.36 -8.79 -15.02
C LYS A 161 -5.42 -7.90 -14.20
N ILE A 162 -4.19 -8.35 -14.02
CA ILE A 162 -3.19 -7.66 -13.19
C ILE A 162 -2.10 -7.10 -14.10
N LEU A 163 -1.80 -5.81 -13.94
CA LEU A 163 -0.74 -5.10 -14.64
C LEU A 163 0.27 -4.57 -13.62
N PHE A 164 1.53 -4.89 -13.81
CA PHE A 164 2.63 -4.30 -13.07
C PHE A 164 3.33 -3.23 -13.90
N THR A 165 3.66 -2.11 -13.26
CA THR A 165 4.57 -1.11 -13.79
C THR A 165 5.69 -0.86 -12.78
N VAL A 166 6.89 -0.64 -13.29
CA VAL A 166 8.06 -0.31 -12.47
C VAL A 166 8.55 1.07 -12.89
N SER A 167 8.76 1.95 -11.90
CA SER A 167 9.28 3.29 -12.17
C SER A 167 10.69 3.22 -12.74
N PRO A 168 10.98 3.89 -13.87
CA PRO A 168 12.33 4.00 -14.38
C PRO A 168 13.16 5.07 -13.66
N ILE A 169 12.54 5.82 -12.74
CA ILE A 169 13.18 6.95 -12.03
C ILE A 169 14.02 6.39 -10.89
N ARG A 170 15.31 6.75 -10.90
CA ARG A 170 16.21 6.44 -9.80
C ARG A 170 16.08 7.48 -8.69
N HIS A 171 16.12 7.03 -7.46
CA HIS A 171 16.22 7.92 -6.33
C HIS A 171 17.69 8.32 -6.10
N TRP A 172 18.02 9.61 -6.15
CA TRP A 172 19.37 10.13 -5.90
C TRP A 172 19.99 9.63 -4.59
N LYS A 173 19.16 9.37 -3.58
CA LYS A 173 19.57 8.83 -2.27
C LYS A 173 20.21 7.43 -2.38
N ASP A 174 19.92 6.69 -3.45
CA ASP A 174 20.35 5.30 -3.63
C ASP A 174 21.61 5.14 -4.50
N GLY A 175 22.15 6.27 -4.99
CA GLY A 175 23.38 6.29 -5.80
C GLY A 175 23.16 6.02 -7.29
N ALA A 176 24.25 6.13 -8.08
CA ALA A 176 24.19 6.02 -9.55
C ALA A 176 24.17 4.56 -10.06
N HIS A 177 24.45 3.59 -9.22
CA HIS A 177 24.68 2.19 -9.60
C HIS A 177 23.72 1.17 -8.97
N GLU A 178 22.66 1.63 -8.31
CA GLU A 178 21.65 0.74 -7.72
C GLU A 178 20.29 0.79 -8.44
#